data_f647c1569057c30dd4310aa09da02818
#
_entry.id   f647c1569057c30dd4310aa09da02818
#
_cell.length_a   1.000
_cell.length_b   1.000
_cell.length_c   1.000
_cell.angle_alpha   90.00
_cell.angle_beta   90.00
_cell.angle_gamma   90.00
#
_symmetry.space_group_name_H-M   'P 1'
#
loop_
_entity.id
_entity.type
_entity.pdbx_description
1 polymer ?
#
loop_
_entity_poly.entity_id
_entity_poly.type
_entity_poly.pdbx_seq_one_letter_code
_entity_poly.pdbx_strand_id
1 'polypeptide(L)'
;MKISLTEIIKTGNIYPFKWGDSEIDFLRIFPEWKRLFKESKDFGCPFISIDSVEFYFDQDCYQGLSEIVIKNWNFEDDYKSDYFDIGWLKSELDYKTTREIIDNKKWSYGLTKGPRHKTPIILTNKWTFFGFHPLTGDNLDENKTELQKIYLRKEGYNNVDLNDGKEEITLYNT
;
A
#
# COMPACT_ATOMS: atom_id res chain seq x y z
N MET A 1 -4.78 -6.49 -19.95
CA MET A 1 -3.92 -7.17 -18.92
C MET A 1 -4.16 -6.45 -17.61
N LYS A 2 -4.50 -7.19 -16.54
CA LYS A 2 -4.68 -6.58 -15.22
C LYS A 2 -3.37 -6.65 -14.42
N ILE A 3 -3.13 -5.63 -13.61
CA ILE A 3 -1.99 -5.53 -12.70
C ILE A 3 -2.33 -6.31 -11.43
N SER A 4 -1.51 -7.29 -11.06
CA SER A 4 -1.75 -8.09 -9.85
C SER A 4 -1.30 -7.35 -8.59
N LEU A 5 -2.26 -6.89 -7.78
CA LEU A 5 -1.94 -6.28 -6.48
C LEU A 5 -1.27 -7.28 -5.53
N THR A 6 -1.64 -8.55 -5.60
CA THR A 6 -1.00 -9.62 -4.81
C THR A 6 0.51 -9.70 -5.07
N GLU A 7 0.93 -9.69 -6.34
CA GLU A 7 2.35 -9.77 -6.70
C GLU A 7 3.11 -8.49 -6.31
N ILE A 8 2.51 -7.32 -6.52
CA ILE A 8 3.10 -6.05 -6.10
C ILE A 8 3.34 -6.03 -4.58
N ILE A 9 2.33 -6.41 -3.77
CA ILE A 9 2.41 -6.43 -2.31
C ILE A 9 3.48 -7.41 -1.84
N LYS A 10 3.55 -8.59 -2.45
CA LYS A 10 4.52 -9.63 -2.07
C LYS A 10 5.96 -9.22 -2.36
N THR A 11 6.21 -8.68 -3.54
CA THR A 11 7.56 -8.52 -4.08
C THR A 11 8.08 -7.09 -4.04
N GLY A 12 7.18 -6.08 -3.95
CA GLY A 12 7.51 -4.68 -4.17
C GLY A 12 7.78 -4.33 -5.65
N ASN A 13 7.65 -5.30 -6.56
CA ASN A 13 7.81 -5.07 -8.00
C ASN A 13 6.51 -4.52 -8.57
N ILE A 14 6.52 -3.26 -8.96
CA ILE A 14 5.34 -2.50 -9.41
C ILE A 14 5.10 -2.58 -10.92
N TYR A 15 5.63 -3.59 -11.60
CA TYR A 15 5.41 -3.77 -13.04
C TYR A 15 3.90 -3.64 -13.41
N PRO A 16 3.53 -2.91 -14.46
CA PRO A 16 4.37 -2.38 -15.56
C PRO A 16 5.06 -1.04 -15.29
N PHE A 17 4.85 -0.43 -14.13
CA PHE A 17 5.51 0.80 -13.71
C PHE A 17 6.91 0.55 -13.17
N LYS A 18 7.65 1.65 -12.98
CA LYS A 18 8.93 1.65 -12.29
C LYS A 18 8.95 2.79 -11.26
N TRP A 19 9.64 2.57 -10.17
CA TRP A 19 9.89 3.65 -9.21
C TRP A 19 10.65 4.78 -9.89
N GLY A 20 10.13 6.00 -9.74
CA GLY A 20 10.69 7.18 -10.39
C GLY A 20 10.12 7.47 -11.78
N ASP A 21 9.19 6.67 -12.31
CA ASP A 21 8.49 7.00 -13.55
C ASP A 21 7.85 8.38 -13.45
N SER A 22 8.04 9.19 -14.48
CA SER A 22 7.33 10.45 -14.62
C SER A 22 5.87 10.22 -14.99
N GLU A 23 5.04 11.26 -14.83
CA GLU A 23 3.66 11.23 -15.33
C GLU A 23 3.60 10.86 -16.83
N ILE A 24 4.57 11.31 -17.62
CA ILE A 24 4.65 11.03 -19.05
C ILE A 24 4.89 9.53 -19.29
N ASP A 25 5.80 8.92 -18.52
CA ASP A 25 6.10 7.49 -18.64
C ASP A 25 4.88 6.66 -18.23
N PHE A 26 4.20 7.08 -17.17
CA PHE A 26 2.95 6.47 -16.71
C PHE A 26 1.86 6.52 -17.78
N LEU A 27 1.68 7.67 -18.44
CA LEU A 27 0.69 7.85 -19.52
C LEU A 27 1.07 7.15 -20.83
N ARG A 28 2.31 6.73 -21.01
CA ARG A 28 2.68 5.82 -22.12
C ARG A 28 2.12 4.41 -21.92
N ILE A 29 1.98 3.99 -20.67
CA ILE A 29 1.42 2.67 -20.31
C ILE A 29 -0.11 2.72 -20.37
N PHE A 30 -0.70 3.78 -19.82
CA PHE A 30 -2.15 3.98 -19.72
C PHE A 30 -2.56 5.38 -20.23
N PRO A 31 -2.62 5.58 -21.57
CA PRO A 31 -2.95 6.89 -22.16
C PRO A 31 -4.33 7.43 -21.78
N GLU A 32 -5.28 6.53 -21.50
CA GLU A 32 -6.63 6.85 -21.07
C GLU A 32 -6.70 7.57 -19.72
N TRP A 33 -5.67 7.45 -18.88
CA TRP A 33 -5.62 8.11 -17.58
C TRP A 33 -5.22 9.59 -17.63
N LYS A 34 -4.95 10.14 -18.84
CA LYS A 34 -4.58 11.55 -19.03
C LYS A 34 -5.59 12.52 -18.38
N ARG A 35 -6.89 12.20 -18.43
CA ARG A 35 -7.91 13.02 -17.80
C ARG A 35 -7.76 13.04 -16.29
N LEU A 36 -7.48 11.89 -15.66
CA LEU A 36 -7.29 11.78 -14.21
C LEU A 36 -6.09 12.60 -13.72
N PHE A 37 -4.99 12.60 -14.46
CA PHE A 37 -3.84 13.46 -14.14
C PHE A 37 -4.18 14.94 -14.19
N LYS A 38 -4.94 15.35 -15.21
CA LYS A 38 -5.37 16.74 -15.32
C LYS A 38 -6.28 17.14 -14.15
N GLU A 39 -7.29 16.33 -13.85
CA GLU A 39 -8.23 16.58 -12.74
C GLU A 39 -7.48 16.65 -11.40
N SER A 40 -6.56 15.72 -11.14
CA SER A 40 -5.73 15.72 -9.94
C SER A 40 -4.94 17.03 -9.77
N LYS A 41 -4.31 17.50 -10.85
CA LYS A 41 -3.58 18.78 -10.84
C LYS A 41 -4.49 19.98 -10.64
N ASP A 42 -5.64 20.00 -11.28
CA ASP A 42 -6.63 21.09 -11.15
C ASP A 42 -7.14 21.20 -9.70
N PHE A 43 -7.20 20.08 -8.96
CA PHE A 43 -7.55 20.04 -7.54
C PHE A 43 -6.35 20.16 -6.58
N GLY A 44 -5.13 20.28 -7.10
CA GLY A 44 -3.91 20.38 -6.28
C GLY A 44 -3.57 19.09 -5.53
N CYS A 45 -4.03 17.91 -6.01
CA CYS A 45 -3.72 16.63 -5.40
C CYS A 45 -2.31 16.17 -5.82
N PRO A 46 -1.48 15.67 -4.88
CA PRO A 46 -0.16 15.13 -5.20
C PRO A 46 -0.20 13.71 -5.79
N PHE A 47 -1.38 13.16 -6.01
CA PHE A 47 -1.59 11.78 -6.48
C PHE A 47 -2.70 11.71 -7.52
N ILE A 48 -2.72 10.64 -8.29
CA ILE A 48 -3.89 10.21 -9.04
C ILE A 48 -4.50 8.97 -8.39
N SER A 49 -5.83 8.88 -8.40
CA SER A 49 -6.56 7.70 -7.91
C SER A 49 -7.17 6.97 -9.10
N ILE A 50 -6.85 5.69 -9.20
CA ILE A 50 -7.41 4.79 -10.20
C ILE A 50 -8.05 3.65 -9.44
N ASP A 51 -9.38 3.58 -9.51
CA ASP A 51 -10.16 2.70 -8.66
C ASP A 51 -9.79 2.94 -7.17
N SER A 52 -9.31 1.91 -6.47
CA SER A 52 -8.92 1.99 -5.06
C SER A 52 -7.40 2.08 -4.84
N VAL A 53 -6.65 2.44 -5.89
CA VAL A 53 -5.20 2.58 -5.85
C VAL A 53 -4.80 4.01 -6.16
N GLU A 54 -4.04 4.61 -5.24
CA GLU A 54 -3.48 5.95 -5.38
C GLU A 54 -2.01 5.88 -5.76
N PHE A 55 -1.59 6.68 -6.72
CA PHE A 55 -0.21 6.79 -7.19
C PHE A 55 0.30 8.19 -6.89
N TYR A 56 1.31 8.29 -6.04
CA TYR A 56 1.91 9.55 -5.61
C TYR A 56 3.17 9.85 -6.40
N PHE A 57 3.25 11.05 -6.94
CA PHE A 57 4.40 11.55 -7.68
C PHE A 57 5.06 12.65 -6.87
N ASP A 58 6.29 12.42 -6.42
CA ASP A 58 7.06 13.41 -5.71
C ASP A 58 7.46 14.55 -6.66
N GLN A 59 6.87 15.71 -6.43
CA GLN A 59 7.11 16.90 -7.24
C GLN A 59 8.31 17.70 -6.74
N ASP A 60 8.59 17.67 -5.45
CA ASP A 60 9.60 18.50 -4.81
C ASP A 60 11.04 18.01 -5.07
N CYS A 61 11.20 16.71 -5.23
CA CYS A 61 12.51 16.08 -5.41
C CYS A 61 12.75 15.52 -6.82
N TYR A 62 11.87 15.75 -7.76
CA TYR A 62 11.94 15.22 -9.15
C TYR A 62 12.06 13.70 -9.22
N GLN A 63 11.54 13.00 -8.25
CA GLN A 63 11.70 11.56 -8.11
C GLN A 63 10.62 10.74 -8.82
N GLY A 64 9.63 11.40 -9.44
CA GLY A 64 8.52 10.74 -10.11
C GLY A 64 7.69 9.86 -9.17
N LEU A 65 7.21 8.71 -9.65
CA LEU A 65 6.41 7.79 -8.84
C LEU A 65 7.18 7.32 -7.60
N SER A 66 6.70 7.72 -6.43
CA SER A 66 7.38 7.55 -5.13
C SER A 66 6.63 6.67 -4.15
N GLU A 67 5.30 6.68 -4.20
CA GLU A 67 4.45 5.87 -3.33
C GLU A 67 3.22 5.37 -4.07
N ILE A 68 2.79 4.16 -3.74
CA ILE A 68 1.50 3.59 -4.14
C ILE A 68 0.73 3.25 -2.86
N VAL A 69 -0.53 3.67 -2.79
CA VAL A 69 -1.41 3.38 -1.65
C VAL A 69 -2.62 2.60 -2.13
N ILE A 70 -2.82 1.41 -1.61
CA ILE A 70 -3.98 0.57 -1.87
C ILE A 70 -4.98 0.76 -0.74
N LYS A 71 -6.19 1.26 -1.04
CA LYS A 71 -7.26 1.50 -0.06
C LYS A 71 -8.11 0.24 0.10
N ASN A 72 -7.79 -0.57 1.12
CA ASN A 72 -8.42 -1.88 1.31
C ASN A 72 -9.93 -1.81 1.58
N TRP A 73 -10.38 -0.78 2.31
CA TRP A 73 -11.80 -0.63 2.67
C TRP A 73 -12.77 -0.46 1.48
N ASN A 74 -12.26 -0.22 0.28
CA ASN A 74 -13.07 -0.09 -0.92
C ASN A 74 -13.31 -1.43 -1.64
N PHE A 75 -12.67 -2.52 -1.21
CA PHE A 75 -12.81 -3.82 -1.87
C PHE A 75 -13.98 -4.63 -1.28
N GLU A 76 -15.19 -4.18 -1.55
CA GLU A 76 -16.42 -4.91 -1.21
C GLU A 76 -16.51 -6.22 -2.02
N ASP A 77 -17.40 -7.14 -1.62
CA ASP A 77 -17.47 -8.50 -2.18
C ASP A 77 -17.70 -8.54 -3.71
N ASP A 78 -18.39 -7.55 -4.27
CA ASP A 78 -18.67 -7.44 -5.69
C ASP A 78 -17.72 -6.49 -6.45
N TYR A 79 -16.67 -6.01 -5.77
CA TYR A 79 -15.72 -5.07 -6.36
C TYR A 79 -15.04 -5.64 -7.61
N LYS A 80 -15.03 -4.84 -8.66
CA LYS A 80 -14.38 -5.15 -9.93
C LYS A 80 -13.54 -3.98 -10.39
N SER A 81 -12.37 -4.29 -10.88
CA SER A 81 -11.49 -3.33 -11.53
C SER A 81 -11.16 -3.79 -12.95
N ASP A 82 -11.11 -2.88 -13.88
CA ASP A 82 -10.63 -3.14 -15.24
C ASP A 82 -9.10 -3.20 -15.28
N TYR A 83 -8.42 -2.56 -14.33
CA TYR A 83 -6.97 -2.39 -14.29
C TYR A 83 -6.28 -3.34 -13.31
N PHE A 84 -6.93 -3.72 -12.22
CA PHE A 84 -6.30 -4.48 -11.13
C PHE A 84 -6.94 -5.86 -10.92
N ASP A 85 -6.08 -6.82 -10.67
CA ASP A 85 -6.44 -8.08 -10.03
C ASP A 85 -6.17 -7.94 -8.52
N ILE A 86 -7.25 -7.83 -7.73
CA ILE A 86 -7.17 -7.60 -6.28
C ILE A 86 -6.77 -8.85 -5.50
N GLY A 87 -6.91 -10.03 -6.11
CA GLY A 87 -6.55 -11.29 -5.49
C GLY A 87 -7.34 -11.59 -4.21
N TRP A 88 -6.66 -11.63 -3.07
CA TRP A 88 -7.26 -11.94 -1.76
C TRP A 88 -7.72 -10.71 -0.96
N LEU A 89 -7.49 -9.51 -1.48
CA LEU A 89 -7.88 -8.27 -0.79
C LEU A 89 -9.40 -8.14 -0.75
N LYS A 90 -9.92 -7.70 0.40
CA LYS A 90 -11.33 -7.42 0.62
C LYS A 90 -11.50 -6.45 1.80
N SER A 91 -12.62 -5.74 1.87
CA SER A 91 -12.85 -4.67 2.85
C SER A 91 -12.80 -5.12 4.31
N GLU A 92 -13.20 -6.35 4.61
CA GLU A 92 -13.37 -6.87 5.97
C GLU A 92 -12.12 -7.56 6.55
N LEU A 93 -10.94 -7.31 6.00
CA LEU A 93 -9.72 -7.91 6.53
C LEU A 93 -9.31 -7.26 7.84
N ASP A 94 -9.16 -8.06 8.89
CA ASP A 94 -8.53 -7.67 10.14
C ASP A 94 -7.05 -8.12 10.21
N TYR A 95 -6.35 -7.69 11.26
CA TYR A 95 -4.94 -8.03 11.46
C TYR A 95 -4.71 -9.53 11.53
N LYS A 96 -5.53 -10.26 12.30
CA LYS A 96 -5.39 -11.70 12.46
C LYS A 96 -5.59 -12.43 11.14
N THR A 97 -6.68 -12.15 10.44
CA THR A 97 -7.00 -12.76 9.15
C THR A 97 -5.93 -12.43 8.09
N THR A 98 -5.43 -11.20 8.08
CA THR A 98 -4.35 -10.79 7.18
C THR A 98 -3.08 -11.61 7.42
N ARG A 99 -2.68 -11.81 8.68
CA ARG A 99 -1.54 -12.65 9.03
C ARG A 99 -1.75 -14.11 8.61
N GLU A 100 -2.90 -14.69 8.91
CA GLU A 100 -3.23 -16.07 8.52
C GLU A 100 -3.14 -16.26 7.00
N ILE A 101 -3.59 -15.29 6.20
CA ILE A 101 -3.46 -15.33 4.74
C ILE A 101 -1.99 -15.31 4.32
N ILE A 102 -1.17 -14.42 4.90
CA ILE A 102 0.26 -14.28 4.59
C ILE A 102 1.01 -15.56 4.98
N ASP A 103 0.72 -16.13 6.15
CA ASP A 103 1.30 -17.40 6.63
C ASP A 103 0.93 -18.58 5.71
N ASN A 104 -0.33 -18.70 5.32
CA ASN A 104 -0.80 -19.74 4.41
C ASN A 104 -0.16 -19.64 3.02
N LYS A 105 0.15 -18.42 2.58
CA LYS A 105 0.89 -18.16 1.33
C LYS A 105 2.40 -18.36 1.48
N LYS A 106 2.91 -18.61 2.69
CA LYS A 106 4.32 -18.76 3.02
C LYS A 106 5.16 -17.56 2.58
N TRP A 107 4.62 -16.36 2.75
CA TRP A 107 5.39 -15.14 2.51
C TRP A 107 6.28 -14.85 3.71
N SER A 108 7.51 -14.41 3.45
CA SER A 108 8.34 -13.82 4.50
C SER A 108 7.78 -12.45 4.87
N TYR A 109 7.71 -12.14 6.16
CA TYR A 109 7.23 -10.85 6.65
C TYR A 109 7.85 -10.48 7.99
N GLY A 110 7.81 -9.21 8.33
CA GLY A 110 8.16 -8.67 9.63
C GLY A 110 6.95 -8.06 10.34
N LEU A 111 6.98 -8.05 11.66
CA LEU A 111 5.99 -7.37 12.50
C LEU A 111 6.66 -6.25 13.28
N THR A 112 5.97 -5.11 13.35
CA THR A 112 6.34 -3.97 14.20
C THR A 112 5.09 -3.21 14.63
N LYS A 113 5.25 -2.12 15.36
CA LYS A 113 4.14 -1.26 15.81
C LYS A 113 4.37 0.18 15.40
N GLY A 114 3.30 0.86 15.04
CA GLY A 114 3.34 2.28 14.72
C GLY A 114 3.67 3.14 15.94
N PRO A 115 4.47 4.21 15.79
CA PRO A 115 5.02 4.97 16.90
C PRO A 115 3.98 5.67 17.77
N ARG A 116 2.89 6.15 17.18
CA ARG A 116 1.90 6.98 17.89
C ARG A 116 0.80 6.18 18.60
N HIS A 117 0.28 5.15 17.93
CA HIS A 117 -0.91 4.42 18.40
C HIS A 117 -0.60 2.95 18.71
N LYS A 118 0.66 2.57 18.63
CA LYS A 118 1.10 1.17 18.79
C LYS A 118 0.30 0.17 17.95
N THR A 119 -0.29 0.68 16.87
CA THR A 119 -1.05 -0.13 15.92
C THR A 119 -0.13 -1.15 15.27
N PRO A 120 -0.55 -2.40 15.13
CA PRO A 120 0.27 -3.42 14.48
C PRO A 120 0.55 -3.02 13.02
N ILE A 121 1.74 -3.36 12.55
CA ILE A 121 2.18 -3.16 11.17
C ILE A 121 2.79 -4.47 10.68
N ILE A 122 2.39 -4.92 9.49
CA ILE A 122 3.00 -6.05 8.79
C ILE A 122 3.84 -5.50 7.64
N LEU A 123 5.08 -6.01 7.50
CA LEU A 123 5.97 -5.68 6.39
C LEU A 123 6.23 -6.93 5.57
N THR A 124 5.83 -6.97 4.30
CA THR A 124 6.11 -8.12 3.42
C THR A 124 7.43 -8.00 2.66
N ASN A 125 7.93 -6.80 2.53
CA ASN A 125 9.26 -6.50 2.05
C ASN A 125 9.73 -5.18 2.69
N LYS A 126 10.96 -4.76 2.43
CA LYS A 126 11.56 -3.57 3.06
C LYS A 126 10.74 -2.28 2.90
N TRP A 127 9.91 -2.19 1.84
CA TRP A 127 9.22 -0.97 1.45
C TRP A 127 7.71 -1.12 1.30
N THR A 128 7.15 -2.27 1.67
CA THR A 128 5.70 -2.54 1.63
C THR A 128 5.19 -2.84 3.03
N PHE A 129 4.22 -2.08 3.49
CA PHE A 129 3.64 -2.26 4.81
C PHE A 129 2.12 -2.10 4.82
N PHE A 130 1.49 -2.87 5.71
CA PHE A 130 0.06 -2.89 5.95
C PHE A 130 -0.25 -1.99 7.13
N GLY A 131 -1.11 -0.99 6.91
CA GLY A 131 -1.60 -0.07 7.93
C GLY A 131 -2.99 -0.47 8.39
N PHE A 132 -3.13 -0.73 9.68
CA PHE A 132 -4.39 -1.07 10.31
C PHE A 132 -5.03 0.14 10.98
N HIS A 133 -6.31 0.03 11.32
CA HIS A 133 -7.02 1.09 12.02
C HIS A 133 -6.32 1.42 13.35
N PRO A 134 -6.19 2.72 13.71
CA PRO A 134 -5.58 3.08 14.99
C PRO A 134 -6.34 2.46 16.17
N LEU A 135 -5.59 1.88 17.10
CA LEU A 135 -6.14 1.44 18.37
C LEU A 135 -6.52 2.67 19.20
N THR A 136 -7.79 2.77 19.59
CA THR A 136 -8.33 3.84 20.42
C THR A 136 -9.07 3.26 21.61
N GLY A 137 -8.84 3.80 22.81
CA GLY A 137 -9.48 3.35 24.05
C GLY A 137 -8.67 2.29 24.82
N ASP A 138 -9.21 1.88 25.96
CA ASP A 138 -8.61 0.88 26.85
C ASP A 138 -9.10 -0.53 26.47
N ASN A 139 -8.22 -1.51 26.41
CA ASN A 139 -8.54 -2.94 26.15
C ASN A 139 -8.99 -3.32 24.74
N LEU A 140 -8.46 -2.69 23.70
CA LEU A 140 -8.70 -3.12 22.34
C LEU A 140 -7.89 -4.36 21.95
N ASP A 141 -8.57 -5.31 21.33
CA ASP A 141 -7.95 -6.50 20.75
C ASP A 141 -7.28 -6.12 19.41
N GLU A 142 -5.94 -6.06 19.39
CA GLU A 142 -5.18 -5.74 18.17
C GLU A 142 -5.51 -6.70 17.02
N ASN A 143 -5.93 -7.94 17.30
CA ASN A 143 -6.26 -8.93 16.28
C ASN A 143 -7.49 -8.55 15.46
N LYS A 144 -8.35 -7.68 15.98
CA LYS A 144 -9.59 -7.22 15.35
C LYS A 144 -9.43 -5.84 14.67
N THR A 145 -8.23 -5.29 14.64
CA THR A 145 -8.01 -4.03 13.95
C THR A 145 -8.12 -4.22 12.44
N GLU A 146 -8.95 -3.41 11.80
CA GLU A 146 -9.24 -3.51 10.37
C GLU A 146 -8.06 -3.03 9.52
N LEU A 147 -7.77 -3.75 8.44
CA LEU A 147 -6.82 -3.32 7.44
C LEU A 147 -7.37 -2.13 6.66
N GLN A 148 -6.70 -0.99 6.79
CA GLN A 148 -7.09 0.24 6.12
C GLN A 148 -6.39 0.40 4.77
N LYS A 149 -5.09 0.43 4.78
CA LYS A 149 -4.26 0.72 3.61
C LYS A 149 -3.06 -0.20 3.54
N ILE A 150 -2.60 -0.42 2.32
CA ILE A 150 -1.29 -1.02 2.07
C ILE A 150 -0.47 0.03 1.33
N TYR A 151 0.70 0.32 1.86
CA TYR A 151 1.62 1.31 1.34
C TYR A 151 2.82 0.61 0.71
N LEU A 152 3.16 1.04 -0.50
CA LEU A 152 4.39 0.64 -1.16
C LEU A 152 5.19 1.90 -1.44
N ARG A 153 6.47 1.90 -1.11
CA ARG A 153 7.34 3.08 -1.24
C ARG A 153 8.58 2.79 -2.04
N LYS A 154 9.02 3.81 -2.77
CA LYS A 154 10.32 3.82 -3.40
C LYS A 154 11.42 3.77 -2.34
N GLU A 155 12.50 3.03 -2.60
CA GLU A 155 13.68 3.02 -1.73
C GLU A 155 14.23 4.45 -1.53
N GLY A 156 14.47 4.82 -0.28
CA GLY A 156 14.95 6.15 0.09
C GLY A 156 13.86 7.24 0.14
N TYR A 157 12.59 6.91 -0.05
CA TYR A 157 11.48 7.85 0.13
C TYR A 157 11.17 8.02 1.62
N ASN A 158 11.60 9.15 2.17
CA ASN A 158 11.67 9.43 3.61
C ASN A 158 10.43 10.14 4.15
N ASN A 159 9.24 9.59 4.03
CA ASN A 159 8.08 10.26 4.61
C ASN A 159 7.37 9.55 5.77
N VAL A 160 7.92 8.50 6.29
CA VAL A 160 7.56 8.03 7.62
C VAL A 160 8.80 7.48 8.27
N ASP A 161 9.22 8.12 9.32
CA ASP A 161 10.12 7.56 10.32
C ASP A 161 9.48 6.32 10.94
N LEU A 162 9.52 5.21 10.21
CA LEU A 162 9.42 3.89 10.85
C LEU A 162 10.60 3.69 11.80
N ASN A 163 11.60 4.60 11.72
CA ASN A 163 12.80 4.58 12.55
C ASN A 163 12.73 5.44 13.83
N ASP A 164 11.73 6.30 13.99
CA ASP A 164 11.62 7.13 15.21
C ASP A 164 11.14 6.38 16.45
N GLY A 165 10.68 5.17 16.29
CA GLY A 165 10.49 4.25 17.40
C GLY A 165 11.30 2.99 17.10
N LYS A 166 12.40 2.78 17.75
CA LYS A 166 13.23 1.56 17.75
C LYS A 166 12.45 0.34 18.27
N GLU A 167 11.28 0.05 17.69
CA GLU A 167 10.60 -1.20 17.97
C GLU A 167 11.20 -2.27 17.04
N GLU A 168 11.72 -3.33 17.65
CA GLU A 168 12.34 -4.45 16.97
C GLU A 168 11.38 -5.05 15.94
N ILE A 169 11.86 -5.21 14.71
CA ILE A 169 11.12 -5.95 13.70
C ILE A 169 11.33 -7.44 13.97
N THR A 170 10.26 -8.14 14.33
CA THR A 170 10.28 -9.59 14.45
C THR A 170 10.04 -10.22 13.08
N LEU A 171 10.99 -11.00 12.58
CA LEU A 171 10.91 -11.67 11.26
C LEU A 171 10.24 -13.04 11.36
N TYR A 172 9.45 -13.39 10.35
CA TYR A 172 8.74 -14.65 10.21
C TYR A 172 8.95 -15.26 8.82
N ASN A 173 8.97 -16.58 8.74
CA ASN A 173 9.10 -17.34 7.48
C ASN A 173 10.33 -16.95 6.62
N THR A 174 11.47 -16.64 7.27
CA THR A 174 12.73 -16.30 6.61
C THR A 174 13.49 -17.54 6.17
#